data_f180dddacd335e7ccd6aaf36257199b9
#
_entry.id   f180dddacd335e7ccd6aaf36257199b9
#
_cell.length_a   1.000
_cell.length_b   1.000
_cell.length_c   1.000
_cell.angle_alpha   90.00
_cell.angle_beta   90.00
_cell.angle_gamma   90.00
#
_symmetry.space_group_name_H-M   'P 1'
#
loop_
_entity.id
_entity.type
_entity.pdbx_description
1 polymer ?
#
loop_
_entity_poly.entity_id
_entity_poly.type
_entity_poly.pdbx_seq_one_letter_code
_entity_poly.pdbx_strand_id
1 'polypeptide(L)'
;MQPTNTTLQWSLQECDTSSTRMNTIKTAGDLIAEAQTQINCLDVIAAKKLYDCAENPLIIDVREAKNADKSKLKDSINISRGLIEMKIPKHCPDSETLILTHCGGGGRASLAALSLQQMGYNNVHAITASFDEIKNIFG
;
A
#
# COMPACT_ATOMS: atom_id res chain seq x y z
N MET A 1 27.26 -25.49 -7.74
CA MET A 1 27.07 -25.72 -7.43
C MET A 1 26.36 -25.93 -6.80
N GLN A 2 26.00 -25.83 -6.40
CA GLN A 2 25.39 -26.27 -5.72
C GLN A 2 24.36 -25.56 -5.13
N PRO A 3 23.28 -25.06 -5.80
CA PRO A 3 22.14 -24.37 -5.25
C PRO A 3 21.38 -25.20 -4.23
N THR A 4 21.32 -26.47 -4.44
CA THR A 4 20.62 -27.34 -3.49
C THR A 4 21.27 -27.35 -2.11
N ASN A 5 22.58 -27.35 -2.09
CA ASN A 5 23.28 -27.32 -0.82
C ASN A 5 23.04 -26.02 -0.09
N THR A 6 23.05 -24.92 -0.80
CA THR A 6 22.81 -23.62 -0.22
C THR A 6 21.41 -23.54 0.38
N THR A 7 20.44 -24.08 -0.33
CA THR A 7 19.07 -24.07 0.15
C THR A 7 18.92 -24.87 1.44
N LEU A 8 19.54 -26.03 1.51
CA LEU A 8 19.48 -26.84 2.72
C LEU A 8 20.10 -26.15 3.91
N GLN A 9 21.25 -25.53 3.70
CA GLN A 9 21.92 -24.80 4.76
C GLN A 9 21.07 -23.65 5.28
N TRP A 10 20.42 -22.96 4.35
CA TRP A 10 19.57 -21.86 4.71
C TRP A 10 18.40 -22.31 5.57
N SER A 11 17.78 -23.41 5.23
CA SER A 11 16.66 -23.94 6.00
C SER A 11 17.08 -24.34 7.41
N LEU A 12 18.20 -24.96 7.54
CA LEU A 12 18.70 -25.37 8.86
C LEU A 12 19.01 -24.17 9.73
N GLN A 13 19.64 -23.17 9.14
CA GLN A 13 19.92 -21.94 9.85
C GLN A 13 18.65 -21.27 10.34
N GLU A 14 17.65 -21.27 9.52
CA GLU A 14 16.39 -20.66 9.86
C GLU A 14 15.74 -21.33 11.05
N CYS A 15 15.78 -22.63 11.10
CA CYS A 15 15.26 -23.37 12.22
C CYS A 15 15.98 -23.03 13.52
N ASP A 16 17.29 -23.01 13.46
CA ASP A 16 18.10 -22.68 14.63
C ASP A 16 17.83 -21.28 15.13
N THR A 17 17.75 -20.34 14.20
CA THR A 17 17.54 -18.95 14.58
C THR A 17 16.17 -18.73 15.20
N SER A 18 15.17 -19.41 14.69
CA SER A 18 13.82 -19.20 15.17
C SER A 18 13.70 -19.62 16.64
N SER A 19 14.47 -20.57 17.07
CA SER A 19 14.41 -21.02 18.44
C SER A 19 14.96 -19.97 19.43
N THR A 20 15.79 -19.06 18.95
CA THR A 20 16.39 -18.05 19.81
C THR A 20 15.79 -16.67 19.64
N ARG A 21 14.88 -16.49 18.71
CA ARG A 21 14.35 -15.18 18.40
C ARG A 21 12.86 -15.09 18.47
N MET A 22 12.29 -15.78 19.40
CA MET A 22 10.86 -15.87 19.50
C MET A 22 10.17 -14.54 19.76
N ASN A 23 10.90 -13.53 20.21
CA ASN A 23 10.31 -12.24 20.51
C ASN A 23 10.48 -11.21 19.40
N THR A 24 10.83 -11.65 18.20
CA THR A 24 11.12 -10.71 17.11
C THR A 24 10.04 -10.64 16.05
N ILE A 25 8.86 -11.19 16.32
CA ILE A 25 7.77 -11.09 15.38
C ILE A 25 7.25 -9.66 15.35
N LYS A 26 7.21 -9.08 14.17
CA LYS A 26 6.65 -7.74 14.00
C LYS A 26 5.16 -7.82 13.81
N THR A 27 4.45 -6.84 14.32
CA THR A 27 3.01 -6.75 14.14
C THR A 27 2.69 -6.02 12.85
N ALA A 28 1.42 -6.07 12.45
CA ALA A 28 0.97 -5.27 11.31
C ALA A 28 1.23 -3.79 11.57
N GLY A 29 0.99 -3.33 12.80
CA GLY A 29 1.26 -1.95 13.17
C GLY A 29 2.72 -1.57 12.99
N ASP A 30 3.63 -2.47 13.33
CA ASP A 30 5.06 -2.23 13.14
C ASP A 30 5.40 -2.04 11.66
N LEU A 31 4.87 -2.89 10.81
CA LEU A 31 5.12 -2.81 9.38
C LEU A 31 4.52 -1.53 8.79
N ILE A 32 3.34 -1.16 9.25
CA ILE A 32 2.70 0.08 8.80
C ILE A 32 3.54 1.29 9.22
N ALA A 33 4.01 1.31 10.45
CA ALA A 33 4.85 2.41 10.92
C ALA A 33 6.14 2.52 10.12
N GLU A 34 6.78 1.38 9.84
CA GLU A 34 7.97 1.36 9.00
C GLU A 34 7.70 1.89 7.60
N ALA A 35 6.59 1.46 7.02
CA ALA A 35 6.21 1.92 5.67
C ALA A 35 6.02 3.44 5.67
N GLN A 36 5.38 3.97 6.70
CA GLN A 36 5.11 5.40 6.78
C GLN A 36 6.36 6.25 6.89
N THR A 37 7.48 5.69 7.29
CA THR A 37 8.74 6.44 7.29
C THR A 37 9.34 6.54 5.90
N GLN A 38 8.88 5.74 4.94
CA GLN A 38 9.46 5.68 3.61
C GLN A 38 8.57 6.23 2.51
N ILE A 39 7.31 6.51 2.83
CA ILE A 39 6.34 6.98 1.86
C ILE A 39 5.88 8.39 2.22
N ASN A 40 5.14 9.00 1.31
CA ASN A 40 4.48 10.28 1.58
C ASN A 40 3.09 10.01 2.11
N CYS A 41 2.81 10.49 3.31
CA CYS A 41 1.48 10.39 3.92
C CYS A 41 0.84 11.76 3.88
N LEU A 42 -0.42 11.80 3.46
CA LEU A 42 -1.14 13.05 3.32
C LEU A 42 -2.43 13.01 4.13
N ASP A 43 -2.83 14.14 4.67
CA ASP A 43 -4.17 14.29 5.19
C ASP A 43 -5.13 14.49 4.00
N VAL A 44 -6.42 14.51 4.30
CA VAL A 44 -7.44 14.56 3.25
C VAL A 44 -7.36 15.84 2.43
N ILE A 45 -7.11 16.96 3.11
CA ILE A 45 -7.09 18.26 2.44
C ILE A 45 -5.91 18.36 1.48
N ALA A 46 -4.72 17.95 1.93
CA ALA A 46 -3.54 17.95 1.07
C ALA A 46 -3.71 17.01 -0.11
N ALA A 47 -4.30 15.83 0.14
CA ALA A 47 -4.54 14.86 -0.93
C ALA A 47 -5.49 15.42 -1.98
N LYS A 48 -6.55 16.07 -1.55
CA LYS A 48 -7.53 16.65 -2.47
C LYS A 48 -6.91 17.74 -3.33
N LYS A 49 -6.05 18.57 -2.75
CA LYS A 49 -5.34 19.60 -3.51
C LYS A 49 -4.48 19.01 -4.60
N LEU A 50 -3.72 17.96 -4.29
CA LEU A 50 -2.90 17.29 -5.29
C LEU A 50 -3.77 16.68 -6.38
N TYR A 51 -4.85 16.03 -5.98
CA TYR A 51 -5.75 15.36 -6.92
C TYR A 51 -6.34 16.35 -7.91
N ASP A 52 -6.80 17.50 -7.42
CA ASP A 52 -7.43 18.50 -8.26
C ASP A 52 -6.47 19.18 -9.23
N CYS A 53 -5.18 19.23 -8.88
CA CYS A 53 -4.18 19.89 -9.72
C CYS A 53 -3.51 18.95 -10.70
N ALA A 54 -3.70 17.64 -10.57
CA ALA A 54 -3.01 16.67 -11.41
C ALA A 54 -3.79 16.36 -12.67
N GLU A 55 -3.06 16.01 -13.72
CA GLU A 55 -3.66 15.48 -14.94
C GLU A 55 -3.84 13.98 -14.78
N ASN A 56 -5.06 13.51 -14.98
CA ASN A 56 -5.37 12.08 -14.93
C ASN A 56 -4.88 11.39 -13.65
N PRO A 57 -5.20 11.96 -12.47
CA PRO A 57 -4.78 11.32 -11.22
C PRO A 57 -5.54 10.03 -10.99
N LEU A 58 -4.93 9.13 -10.22
CA LEU A 58 -5.52 7.85 -9.91
C LEU A 58 -5.70 7.73 -8.40
N ILE A 59 -6.92 7.43 -7.96
CA ILE A 59 -7.16 7.16 -6.54
C ILE A 59 -7.61 5.72 -6.39
N ILE A 60 -6.90 4.98 -5.53
CA ILE A 60 -7.09 3.56 -5.39
C ILE A 60 -7.57 3.23 -3.99
N ASP A 61 -8.69 2.53 -3.92
CA ASP A 61 -9.26 1.99 -2.70
C ASP A 61 -8.65 0.60 -2.50
N VAL A 62 -7.80 0.45 -1.49
CA VAL A 62 -7.12 -0.83 -1.25
C VAL A 62 -7.82 -1.67 -0.19
N ARG A 63 -9.06 -1.35 0.15
CA ARG A 63 -9.88 -2.19 1.01
C ARG A 63 -10.32 -3.43 0.25
N GLU A 64 -10.88 -4.39 0.97
CA GLU A 64 -11.44 -5.58 0.34
C GLU A 64 -12.66 -5.21 -0.50
N ALA A 65 -12.88 -5.97 -1.56
CA ALA A 65 -13.96 -5.67 -2.51
C ALA A 65 -15.33 -5.56 -1.83
N LYS A 66 -15.60 -6.38 -0.83
CA LYS A 66 -16.89 -6.33 -0.15
C LYS A 66 -17.13 -5.00 0.56
N ASN A 67 -16.07 -4.35 1.01
CA ASN A 67 -16.19 -3.03 1.62
C ASN A 67 -16.48 -1.96 0.57
N ALA A 68 -15.79 -2.04 -0.56
CA ALA A 68 -16.01 -1.12 -1.66
C ALA A 68 -17.41 -1.26 -2.24
N ASP A 69 -17.95 -2.48 -2.27
CA ASP A 69 -19.30 -2.74 -2.74
C ASP A 69 -20.35 -2.02 -1.90
N LYS A 70 -20.08 -1.86 -0.61
CA LYS A 70 -21.02 -1.18 0.28
C LYS A 70 -20.97 0.33 0.12
N SER A 71 -19.77 0.88 -0.03
CA SER A 71 -19.61 2.32 -0.18
C SER A 71 -18.19 2.58 -0.69
N LYS A 72 -18.05 3.44 -1.68
CA LYS A 72 -16.74 3.81 -2.21
C LYS A 72 -16.77 5.25 -2.69
N LEU A 73 -15.58 5.80 -2.90
CA LEU A 73 -15.44 7.12 -3.51
C LEU A 73 -15.86 7.00 -4.97
N LYS A 74 -16.54 8.02 -5.49
CA LYS A 74 -17.09 7.95 -6.84
C LYS A 74 -16.05 7.74 -7.94
N ASP A 75 -14.85 8.27 -7.76
CA ASP A 75 -13.82 8.20 -8.78
C ASP A 75 -12.71 7.20 -8.45
N SER A 76 -12.88 6.41 -7.41
CA SER A 76 -11.84 5.46 -7.02
C SER A 76 -11.95 4.15 -7.77
N ILE A 77 -10.79 3.50 -7.89
CA ILE A 77 -10.70 2.15 -8.42
C ILE A 77 -10.39 1.24 -7.23
N ASN A 78 -11.15 0.17 -7.09
CA ASN A 78 -10.91 -0.77 -5.99
C ASN A 78 -9.93 -1.86 -6.44
N ILE A 79 -8.77 -1.89 -5.79
CA ILE A 79 -7.80 -2.97 -5.94
C ILE A 79 -7.33 -3.32 -4.54
N SER A 80 -7.73 -4.48 -4.04
CA SER A 80 -7.36 -4.90 -2.69
C SER A 80 -5.86 -4.87 -2.48
N ARG A 81 -5.44 -4.56 -1.25
CA ARG A 81 -4.03 -4.48 -0.93
C ARG A 81 -3.24 -5.69 -1.42
N GLY A 82 -3.80 -6.89 -1.28
CA GLY A 82 -3.12 -8.11 -1.65
C GLY A 82 -2.98 -8.34 -3.16
N LEU A 83 -3.68 -7.54 -3.97
CA LEU A 83 -3.67 -7.70 -5.42
C LEU A 83 -3.05 -6.50 -6.13
N ILE A 84 -2.61 -5.49 -5.39
CA ILE A 84 -2.19 -4.23 -6.00
C ILE A 84 -1.03 -4.40 -6.98
N GLU A 85 -0.03 -5.19 -6.60
CA GLU A 85 1.16 -5.39 -7.43
C GLU A 85 0.83 -6.07 -8.75
N MET A 86 -0.15 -6.97 -8.71
CA MET A 86 -0.52 -7.75 -9.89
C MET A 86 -1.39 -6.95 -10.86
N LYS A 87 -2.21 -6.05 -10.32
CA LYS A 87 -3.23 -5.38 -11.13
C LYS A 87 -2.91 -3.95 -11.53
N ILE A 88 -2.02 -3.29 -10.79
CA ILE A 88 -1.76 -1.88 -11.06
C ILE A 88 -1.26 -1.60 -12.48
N PRO A 89 -0.43 -2.44 -13.10
CA PRO A 89 0.08 -2.12 -14.43
C PRO A 89 -1.02 -1.95 -15.48
N LYS A 90 -2.15 -2.61 -15.32
CA LYS A 90 -3.28 -2.45 -16.25
C LYS A 90 -3.91 -1.08 -16.15
N HIS A 91 -3.88 -0.49 -14.96
CA HIS A 91 -4.55 0.79 -14.70
C HIS A 91 -3.60 1.96 -14.82
N CYS A 92 -2.32 1.73 -14.68
CA CYS A 92 -1.36 2.83 -14.60
C CYS A 92 -0.01 2.41 -15.19
N PRO A 93 0.15 2.60 -16.50
CA PRO A 93 1.42 2.26 -17.15
C PRO A 93 2.51 3.33 -16.99
N ASP A 94 2.14 4.54 -16.55
CA ASP A 94 3.07 5.67 -16.46
C ASP A 94 3.56 5.82 -15.02
N SER A 95 4.89 5.74 -14.83
CA SER A 95 5.50 5.82 -13.51
C SER A 95 5.35 7.18 -12.84
N GLU A 96 5.00 8.22 -13.57
CA GLU A 96 4.86 9.57 -13.02
C GLU A 96 3.44 9.96 -12.67
N THR A 97 2.49 9.09 -12.94
CA THR A 97 1.08 9.35 -12.61
C THR A 97 0.92 9.56 -11.10
N LEU A 98 0.15 10.58 -10.74
CA LEU A 98 -0.19 10.76 -9.33
C LEU A 98 -1.12 9.63 -8.89
N ILE A 99 -0.68 8.88 -7.89
CA ILE A 99 -1.47 7.80 -7.31
C ILE A 99 -1.71 8.10 -5.85
N LEU A 100 -2.97 8.11 -5.45
CA LEU A 100 -3.37 8.24 -4.06
C LEU A 100 -3.96 6.91 -3.63
N THR A 101 -3.47 6.35 -2.53
CA THR A 101 -4.04 5.14 -1.96
C THR A 101 -4.83 5.47 -0.71
N HIS A 102 -5.94 4.79 -0.50
CA HIS A 102 -6.72 4.94 0.72
C HIS A 102 -7.33 3.62 1.15
N CYS A 103 -7.70 3.55 2.41
CA CYS A 103 -8.38 2.40 2.98
C CYS A 103 -9.30 2.90 4.11
N GLY A 104 -9.52 2.07 5.13
CA GLY A 104 -10.40 2.47 6.23
C GLY A 104 -9.75 3.38 7.26
N GLY A 105 -8.42 3.33 7.39
CA GLY A 105 -7.71 4.11 8.40
C GLY A 105 -6.27 4.44 8.06
N GLY A 106 -5.83 4.05 6.87
CA GLY A 106 -4.49 4.41 6.41
C GLY A 106 -3.45 3.29 6.47
N GLY A 107 -3.72 2.20 7.17
CA GLY A 107 -2.73 1.13 7.31
C GLY A 107 -2.47 0.39 6.02
N ARG A 108 -3.52 -0.16 5.41
CA ARG A 108 -3.37 -0.87 4.13
C ARG A 108 -2.94 0.09 3.03
N ALA A 109 -3.39 1.34 3.10
CA ALA A 109 -2.97 2.36 2.14
C ALA A 109 -1.48 2.62 2.22
N SER A 110 -0.92 2.64 3.42
CA SER A 110 0.51 2.85 3.61
C SER A 110 1.33 1.69 3.04
N LEU A 111 0.90 0.46 3.31
CA LEU A 111 1.59 -0.71 2.78
C LEU A 111 1.51 -0.75 1.25
N ALA A 112 0.36 -0.39 0.70
CA ALA A 112 0.19 -0.34 -0.76
C ALA A 112 1.08 0.72 -1.38
N ALA A 113 1.16 1.89 -0.78
CA ALA A 113 2.01 2.97 -1.29
C ALA A 113 3.47 2.54 -1.32
N LEU A 114 3.93 1.85 -0.27
CA LEU A 114 5.30 1.36 -0.25
C LEU A 114 5.57 0.36 -1.37
N SER A 115 4.64 -0.58 -1.58
CA SER A 115 4.78 -1.55 -2.67
C SER A 115 4.84 -0.86 -4.02
N LEU A 116 4.01 0.14 -4.24
CA LEU A 116 4.01 0.86 -5.51
C LEU A 116 5.32 1.61 -5.73
N GLN A 117 5.88 2.21 -4.68
CA GLN A 117 7.19 2.84 -4.79
C GLN A 117 8.26 1.81 -5.16
N GLN A 118 8.22 0.63 -4.55
CA GLN A 118 9.17 -0.43 -4.85
C GLN A 118 9.06 -0.90 -6.30
N MET A 119 7.87 -0.79 -6.88
CA MET A 119 7.66 -1.14 -8.28
C MET A 119 8.15 -0.08 -9.25
N GLY A 120 8.46 1.12 -8.77
CA GLY A 120 8.98 2.17 -9.61
C GLY A 120 8.04 3.35 -9.84
N TYR A 121 6.87 3.36 -9.21
CA TYR A 121 5.97 4.51 -9.31
C TYR A 121 6.53 5.64 -8.44
N ASN A 122 6.69 6.82 -9.02
CA ASN A 122 7.43 7.91 -8.39
C ASN A 122 6.55 8.96 -7.72
N ASN A 123 5.25 8.91 -7.92
CA ASN A 123 4.37 9.96 -7.42
C ASN A 123 3.20 9.34 -6.66
N VAL A 124 3.54 8.59 -5.61
CA VAL A 124 2.57 7.83 -4.82
C VAL A 124 2.47 8.42 -3.43
N HIS A 125 1.25 8.60 -2.97
CA HIS A 125 0.98 9.13 -1.63
C HIS A 125 -0.14 8.33 -0.98
N ALA A 126 -0.01 8.06 0.32
CA ALA A 126 -1.05 7.38 1.08
C ALA A 126 -1.89 8.43 1.81
N ILE A 127 -3.19 8.27 1.76
CA ILE A 127 -4.09 9.13 2.54
C ILE A 127 -4.32 8.45 3.88
N THR A 128 -3.82 9.08 4.94
CA THR A 128 -3.90 8.51 6.29
C THR A 128 -5.04 9.14 7.06
N ALA A 129 -6.26 8.76 6.71
CA ALA A 129 -7.47 9.28 7.31
C ALA A 129 -8.53 8.19 7.30
N SER A 130 -9.62 8.40 8.02
CA SER A 130 -10.72 7.44 8.00
C SER A 130 -11.42 7.50 6.65
N PHE A 131 -12.10 6.40 6.29
CA PHE A 131 -12.85 6.36 5.05
C PHE A 131 -13.91 7.47 5.01
N ASP A 132 -14.58 7.71 6.13
CA ASP A 132 -15.64 8.71 6.17
C ASP A 132 -15.09 10.12 5.90
N GLU A 133 -13.95 10.45 6.46
CA GLU A 133 -13.32 11.75 6.20
C GLU A 133 -12.96 11.89 4.73
N ILE A 134 -12.42 10.85 4.15
CA ILE A 134 -12.02 10.88 2.74
C ILE A 134 -13.27 11.02 1.86
N LYS A 135 -14.31 10.25 2.16
CA LYS A 135 -15.54 10.30 1.37
C LYS A 135 -16.22 11.65 1.46
N ASN A 136 -16.17 12.30 2.60
CA ASN A 136 -16.76 13.63 2.74
C ASN A 136 -16.11 14.66 1.82
N ILE A 137 -14.82 14.50 1.54
CA ILE A 137 -14.08 15.45 0.71
C ILE A 137 -14.07 15.05 -0.76
N PHE A 138 -13.90 13.76 -1.03
CA PHE A 138 -13.79 13.29 -2.42
C PHE A 138 -15.12 12.90 -3.05
N GLY A 139 -16.10 12.59 -2.24
CA GLY A 139 -17.44 12.20 -2.75
C GLY A 139 -17.63 10.72 -2.97
#